data_08cfb51069a20ac06a39794684273f77
#
_entry.id   08cfb51069a20ac06a39794684273f77
#
_cell.length_a   1.000
_cell.length_b   1.000
_cell.length_c   1.000
_cell.angle_alpha   90.00
_cell.angle_beta   90.00
_cell.angle_gamma   90.00
#
_symmetry.space_group_name_H-M   'P 1'
#
loop_
_entity.id
_entity.type
_entity.pdbx_description
1 polymer ?
#
loop_
_entity_poly.entity_id
_entity_poly.type
_entity_poly.pdbx_seq_one_letter_code
_entity_poly.pdbx_strand_id
1 'polypeptide(L)'
;VIGNSVDVEKYVSSVTSFDFVVAKPNTFSNVQGYRFKDDSVSEQIVSDIEKNIPVLNGSRIYKNTLDDDSITYDYGSSVTEILDEYTEDEHLIRSGMVDGRTYPVKLGADYRPLCNVYGVEHAILPKLNFIEGETDIQRLDSYLKSGNYIIEISAINPNESPEFLCPLNQEVSIYKNGIPYKTVSVIAHATVDFSLVESPGKNVGYTDVGGDCPIFYMSNKMFRELYNDPAIMSYVFDVEKEHFLAANEYINSLNSVEYTSSEILAQTMNGLKQTIFIIGGLIGFLLGSIGLVNFSNIIITGIINRQREFATLESIGMTKKQVNNLTVLEGLFYALMICLVGLPLSYIISNTVIPVFFNQPDLWLFTIKSTVFPLILEGIVICIVAVIVPYISLHYFRKSSIVARLRKIE
;
A
#
# COMPACT_ATOMS: atom_id res chain seq x y z
N VAL A 1 -9.04 13.48 9.04
CA VAL A 1 -8.63 13.36 7.63
C VAL A 1 -7.63 12.22 7.47
N ILE A 2 -6.48 12.26 8.12
CA ILE A 2 -5.40 11.26 7.94
C ILE A 2 -5.83 9.84 8.36
N GLY A 3 -6.60 9.67 9.42
CA GLY A 3 -7.03 8.35 9.90
C GLY A 3 -7.97 7.56 8.98
N ASN A 4 -8.61 8.23 8.00
CA ASN A 4 -9.48 7.58 6.99
C ASN A 4 -8.81 7.49 5.61
N SER A 5 -7.54 7.89 5.51
CA SER A 5 -6.82 7.94 4.24
C SER A 5 -6.06 6.65 3.89
N VAL A 6 -5.92 5.71 4.82
CA VAL A 6 -5.30 4.42 4.52
C VAL A 6 -6.33 3.49 3.91
N ASP A 7 -6.11 3.12 2.65
CA ASP A 7 -6.96 2.18 1.91
C ASP A 7 -6.46 0.75 2.15
N VAL A 8 -7.10 0.08 3.10
CA VAL A 8 -6.70 -1.28 3.51
C VAL A 8 -6.97 -2.30 2.40
N GLU A 9 -8.07 -2.16 1.66
CA GLU A 9 -8.40 -3.07 0.56
C GLU A 9 -7.38 -2.96 -0.56
N LYS A 10 -7.02 -1.72 -0.92
CA LYS A 10 -5.97 -1.46 -1.91
C LYS A 10 -4.63 -2.04 -1.47
N TYR A 11 -4.27 -1.91 -0.19
CA TYR A 11 -3.06 -2.52 0.34
C TYR A 11 -3.10 -4.04 0.22
N VAL A 12 -4.14 -4.67 0.73
CA VAL A 12 -4.26 -6.14 0.68
C VAL A 12 -4.19 -6.63 -0.76
N SER A 13 -4.95 -6.02 -1.67
CA SER A 13 -4.95 -6.41 -3.08
C SER A 13 -3.62 -6.19 -3.79
N SER A 14 -2.80 -5.23 -3.33
CA SER A 14 -1.45 -5.02 -3.87
C SER A 14 -0.43 -6.03 -3.37
N VAL A 15 -0.64 -6.63 -2.19
CA VAL A 15 0.27 -7.61 -1.59
C VAL A 15 -0.10 -9.03 -2.00
N THR A 16 -1.38 -9.39 -1.97
CA THR A 16 -1.84 -10.74 -2.33
C THR A 16 -3.14 -10.71 -3.10
N SER A 17 -3.27 -11.65 -4.02
CA SER A 17 -4.53 -11.92 -4.74
C SER A 17 -5.27 -13.12 -4.18
N PHE A 18 -4.72 -13.80 -3.18
CA PHE A 18 -5.26 -14.99 -2.54
C PHE A 18 -5.50 -14.76 -1.06
N ASP A 19 -6.38 -15.57 -0.47
CA ASP A 19 -6.64 -15.53 0.95
C ASP A 19 -5.43 -15.98 1.77
N PHE A 20 -4.70 -16.97 1.28
CA PHE A 20 -3.51 -17.51 1.92
C PHE A 20 -2.34 -17.68 0.94
N VAL A 21 -1.16 -17.35 1.42
CA VAL A 21 0.14 -17.61 0.77
C VAL A 21 1.01 -18.33 1.77
N VAL A 22 1.49 -19.52 1.43
CA VAL A 22 2.34 -20.36 2.26
C VAL A 22 3.68 -20.56 1.60
N ALA A 23 4.77 -20.26 2.28
CA ALA A 23 6.13 -20.42 1.76
C ALA A 23 7.12 -20.66 2.92
N LYS A 24 8.40 -20.80 2.62
CA LYS A 24 9.45 -20.77 3.64
C LYS A 24 9.72 -19.35 4.12
N PRO A 25 10.16 -19.15 5.38
CA PRO A 25 10.42 -17.82 5.93
C PRO A 25 11.38 -16.97 5.08
N ASN A 26 12.43 -17.60 4.54
CA ASN A 26 13.39 -16.90 3.68
C ASN A 26 12.76 -16.38 2.39
N THR A 27 11.79 -17.09 1.83
CA THR A 27 11.07 -16.68 0.62
C THR A 27 10.24 -15.40 0.85
N PHE A 28 9.65 -15.23 2.04
CA PHE A 28 8.94 -13.99 2.38
C PHE A 28 9.87 -12.78 2.53
N SER A 29 11.06 -12.99 3.06
CA SER A 29 12.03 -11.92 3.28
C SER A 29 12.89 -11.61 2.06
N ASN A 30 13.12 -12.60 1.18
CA ASN A 30 13.98 -12.46 0.01
C ASN A 30 13.59 -13.45 -1.10
N VAL A 31 12.51 -13.17 -1.82
CA VAL A 31 12.06 -14.01 -2.94
C VAL A 31 13.08 -14.10 -4.09
N GLN A 32 13.91 -13.09 -4.24
CA GLN A 32 14.95 -13.04 -5.26
C GLN A 32 16.09 -14.03 -4.95
N GLY A 33 16.42 -14.15 -3.67
CA GLY A 33 17.41 -15.14 -3.20
C GLY A 33 16.85 -16.55 -3.00
N TYR A 34 15.66 -16.85 -3.55
CA TYR A 34 15.05 -18.18 -3.47
C TYR A 34 15.96 -19.28 -4.03
N ARG A 35 16.10 -20.36 -3.26
CA ARG A 35 16.87 -21.54 -3.64
C ARG A 35 16.03 -22.81 -3.49
N PHE A 36 15.96 -23.63 -4.54
CA PHE A 36 15.18 -24.87 -4.56
C PHE A 36 15.45 -25.75 -3.32
N LYS A 37 16.70 -25.82 -2.89
CA LYS A 37 17.16 -26.76 -1.88
C LYS A 37 16.74 -26.38 -0.46
N ASP A 38 16.77 -25.08 -0.18
CA ASP A 38 16.64 -24.57 1.20
C ASP A 38 15.26 -23.95 1.44
N ASP A 39 14.65 -23.35 0.41
CA ASP A 39 13.48 -22.48 0.53
C ASP A 39 12.20 -23.10 -0.03
N SER A 40 12.24 -24.39 -0.38
CA SER A 40 11.08 -25.06 -0.98
C SER A 40 10.05 -25.52 0.05
N VAL A 41 8.79 -25.47 -0.37
CA VAL A 41 7.65 -26.11 0.30
C VAL A 41 7.54 -27.55 -0.23
N SER A 42 7.43 -28.52 0.67
CA SER A 42 7.28 -29.92 0.24
C SER A 42 5.85 -30.21 -0.25
N GLU A 43 5.73 -31.10 -1.23
CA GLU A 43 4.42 -31.57 -1.72
C GLU A 43 3.58 -32.20 -0.60
N GLN A 44 4.22 -32.79 0.41
CA GLN A 44 3.54 -33.32 1.59
C GLN A 44 2.80 -32.23 2.35
N ILE A 45 3.41 -31.06 2.58
CA ILE A 45 2.77 -29.92 3.24
C ILE A 45 1.57 -29.44 2.44
N VAL A 46 1.71 -29.31 1.11
CA VAL A 46 0.61 -28.90 0.24
C VAL A 46 -0.54 -29.90 0.30
N SER A 47 -0.24 -31.18 0.19
CA SER A 47 -1.25 -32.25 0.28
C SER A 47 -1.94 -32.30 1.64
N ASP A 48 -1.21 -32.03 2.74
CA ASP A 48 -1.77 -31.96 4.08
C ASP A 48 -2.69 -30.74 4.23
N ILE A 49 -2.35 -29.60 3.62
CA ILE A 49 -3.22 -28.43 3.56
C ILE A 49 -4.51 -28.76 2.79
N GLU A 50 -4.40 -29.30 1.58
CA GLU A 50 -5.53 -29.65 0.72
C GLU A 50 -6.47 -30.69 1.36
N LYS A 51 -5.93 -31.56 2.21
CA LYS A 51 -6.69 -32.59 2.93
C LYS A 51 -7.45 -32.02 4.13
N ASN A 52 -6.87 -31.06 4.84
CA ASN A 52 -7.42 -30.58 6.11
C ASN A 52 -8.22 -29.27 5.96
N ILE A 53 -8.03 -28.57 4.84
CA ILE A 53 -8.72 -27.30 4.53
C ILE A 53 -9.51 -27.47 3.25
N PRO A 54 -10.76 -27.01 3.17
CA PRO A 54 -11.51 -26.94 1.91
C PRO A 54 -10.96 -25.83 1.00
N VAL A 55 -9.88 -26.14 0.33
CA VAL A 55 -9.15 -25.22 -0.54
C VAL A 55 -9.96 -24.90 -1.79
N LEU A 56 -10.05 -23.63 -2.12
CA LEU A 56 -10.54 -23.12 -3.39
C LEU A 56 -9.36 -22.52 -4.18
N ASN A 57 -9.35 -22.70 -5.49
CA ASN A 57 -8.37 -22.06 -6.36
C ASN A 57 -6.89 -22.25 -5.91
N GLY A 58 -6.55 -23.42 -5.38
CA GLY A 58 -5.19 -23.72 -4.98
C GLY A 58 -4.24 -23.73 -6.15
N SER A 59 -3.05 -23.14 -5.99
CA SER A 59 -2.01 -23.14 -7.01
C SER A 59 -0.62 -23.29 -6.40
N ARG A 60 0.13 -24.20 -6.98
CA ARG A 60 1.57 -24.34 -6.73
C ARG A 60 2.32 -23.36 -7.60
N ILE A 61 3.19 -22.58 -7.02
CA ILE A 61 4.06 -21.63 -7.72
C ILE A 61 5.49 -22.16 -7.67
N TYR A 62 6.09 -22.29 -8.82
CA TYR A 62 7.49 -22.62 -8.99
C TYR A 62 8.24 -21.38 -9.46
N LYS A 63 9.49 -21.23 -9.07
CA LYS A 63 10.39 -20.17 -9.54
C LYS A 63 11.76 -20.78 -9.81
N ASN A 64 12.39 -20.37 -10.91
CA ASN A 64 13.77 -20.75 -11.16
C ASN A 64 14.72 -20.02 -10.18
N THR A 65 15.92 -20.56 -10.02
CA THR A 65 17.01 -19.91 -9.31
C THR A 65 18.00 -19.34 -10.34
N LEU A 66 18.48 -18.14 -10.08
CA LEU A 66 19.46 -17.49 -10.94
C LEU A 66 20.90 -17.97 -10.68
N ASP A 67 21.08 -18.87 -9.74
CA ASP A 67 22.36 -19.59 -9.54
C ASP A 67 22.50 -20.78 -10.49
N ASP A 68 21.40 -21.22 -11.12
CA ASP A 68 21.40 -22.26 -12.14
C ASP A 68 21.51 -21.61 -13.52
N ASP A 69 22.71 -21.60 -14.08
CA ASP A 69 23.01 -21.05 -15.40
C ASP A 69 22.83 -22.06 -16.55
N SER A 70 22.24 -23.22 -16.25
CA SER A 70 22.01 -24.30 -17.22
C SER A 70 20.88 -24.01 -18.21
N ILE A 71 19.92 -23.16 -17.84
CA ILE A 71 18.77 -22.78 -18.66
C ILE A 71 18.87 -21.30 -19.03
N THR A 72 18.98 -21.03 -20.31
CA THR A 72 19.13 -19.68 -20.88
C THR A 72 18.09 -19.43 -21.96
N TYR A 73 17.89 -18.16 -22.28
CA TYR A 73 16.81 -17.69 -23.15
C TYR A 73 17.35 -16.79 -24.24
N ASP A 74 16.83 -16.95 -25.45
CA ASP A 74 17.08 -16.06 -26.56
C ASP A 74 15.75 -15.48 -27.02
N TYR A 75 15.54 -14.21 -26.73
CA TYR A 75 14.31 -13.47 -27.03
C TYR A 75 14.50 -12.31 -28.01
N GLY A 76 15.68 -12.29 -28.73
CA GLY A 76 15.95 -11.38 -29.84
C GLY A 76 17.01 -10.31 -29.61
N SER A 77 17.17 -9.44 -30.56
CA SER A 77 18.34 -8.63 -30.88
C SER A 77 18.80 -7.61 -29.84
N SER A 78 17.96 -7.18 -28.91
CA SER A 78 18.34 -6.10 -27.97
C SER A 78 19.46 -6.51 -27.02
N VAL A 79 19.53 -7.78 -26.65
CA VAL A 79 20.60 -8.29 -25.76
C VAL A 79 21.89 -8.57 -26.53
N THR A 80 21.78 -9.05 -27.77
CA THR A 80 22.95 -9.27 -28.65
C THR A 80 23.62 -7.95 -29.01
N GLU A 81 22.86 -6.89 -29.26
CA GLU A 81 23.41 -5.54 -29.52
C GLU A 81 24.16 -4.98 -28.30
N ILE A 82 23.60 -5.18 -27.10
CA ILE A 82 24.29 -4.77 -25.84
C ILE A 82 25.59 -5.59 -25.66
N LEU A 83 25.54 -6.89 -25.94
CA LEU A 83 26.72 -7.75 -25.83
C LEU A 83 27.81 -7.41 -26.84
N ASP A 84 27.46 -7.05 -28.07
CA ASP A 84 28.40 -6.66 -29.13
C ASP A 84 29.08 -5.31 -28.80
N GLU A 85 28.44 -4.43 -28.06
CA GLU A 85 29.01 -3.15 -27.64
C GLU A 85 29.96 -3.28 -26.43
N TYR A 86 29.83 -4.32 -25.59
CA TYR A 86 30.54 -4.47 -24.32
C TYR A 86 31.42 -5.72 -24.21
N THR A 87 31.80 -6.34 -25.30
CA THR A 87 32.50 -7.67 -25.35
C THR A 87 33.94 -7.67 -24.80
N GLU A 88 34.50 -6.56 -24.32
CA GLU A 88 35.93 -6.54 -23.88
C GLU A 88 36.15 -7.06 -22.43
N ASP A 89 35.12 -7.24 -21.61
CA ASP A 89 35.31 -7.73 -20.24
C ASP A 89 34.27 -8.78 -19.81
N GLU A 90 34.55 -10.04 -20.11
CA GLU A 90 33.68 -11.20 -19.81
C GLU A 90 33.23 -11.28 -18.33
N HIS A 91 34.09 -10.88 -17.41
CA HIS A 91 33.81 -10.98 -15.97
C HIS A 91 32.78 -9.93 -15.54
N LEU A 92 32.87 -8.72 -16.10
CA LEU A 92 31.94 -7.63 -15.82
C LEU A 92 30.56 -7.90 -16.42
N ILE A 93 30.50 -8.43 -17.64
CA ILE A 93 29.25 -8.83 -18.30
C ILE A 93 28.53 -9.90 -17.48
N ARG A 94 29.21 -10.92 -17.00
CA ARG A 94 28.64 -11.98 -16.15
C ARG A 94 28.19 -11.48 -14.77
N SER A 95 28.82 -10.45 -14.24
CA SER A 95 28.45 -9.86 -12.95
C SER A 95 27.36 -8.80 -13.04
N GLY A 96 26.92 -8.43 -14.24
CA GLY A 96 25.95 -7.35 -14.45
C GLY A 96 26.52 -5.96 -14.18
N MET A 97 27.85 -5.79 -14.21
CA MET A 97 28.51 -4.50 -14.02
C MET A 97 29.32 -4.14 -15.27
N VAL A 98 28.95 -3.06 -15.96
CA VAL A 98 29.69 -2.47 -17.06
C VAL A 98 29.83 -0.99 -16.78
N ASP A 99 31.04 -0.43 -16.92
CA ASP A 99 31.38 0.98 -16.69
C ASP A 99 30.92 1.55 -15.33
N GLY A 100 30.93 0.74 -14.26
CA GLY A 100 30.51 1.18 -12.93
C GLY A 100 28.99 1.39 -12.80
N ARG A 101 28.22 0.98 -13.81
CA ARG A 101 26.75 0.90 -13.77
C ARG A 101 26.32 -0.54 -13.64
N THR A 102 25.34 -0.81 -12.82
CA THR A 102 24.72 -2.12 -12.74
C THR A 102 23.84 -2.31 -13.98
N TYR A 103 24.33 -3.10 -14.94
CA TYR A 103 23.47 -3.58 -16.03
C TYR A 103 22.78 -4.83 -15.57
N PRO A 104 21.57 -4.98 -15.97
CA PRO A 104 20.64 -5.84 -15.29
C PRO A 104 20.49 -7.22 -15.92
N VAL A 105 21.39 -7.66 -16.77
CA VAL A 105 21.28 -8.96 -17.42
C VAL A 105 22.34 -9.93 -16.89
N LYS A 106 21.89 -10.89 -16.08
CA LYS A 106 22.74 -12.02 -15.71
C LYS A 106 22.80 -13.01 -16.86
N LEU A 107 24.00 -13.40 -17.26
CA LEU A 107 24.20 -14.33 -18.37
C LEU A 107 24.58 -15.72 -17.87
N GLY A 108 24.06 -16.74 -18.56
CA GLY A 108 24.50 -18.12 -18.40
C GLY A 108 25.88 -18.40 -18.98
N ALA A 109 26.32 -19.63 -18.80
CA ALA A 109 27.63 -20.07 -19.31
C ALA A 109 27.77 -20.00 -20.84
N ASP A 110 26.66 -19.94 -21.57
CA ASP A 110 26.58 -19.81 -23.03
C ASP A 110 26.37 -18.34 -23.49
N TYR A 111 26.58 -17.37 -22.60
CA TYR A 111 26.40 -15.93 -22.86
C TYR A 111 24.98 -15.50 -23.25
N ARG A 112 23.98 -16.35 -23.01
CA ARG A 112 22.57 -15.97 -23.14
C ARG A 112 21.97 -15.51 -21.83
N PRO A 113 20.93 -14.68 -21.89
CA PRO A 113 20.27 -14.18 -20.68
C PRO A 113 19.68 -15.27 -19.79
N LEU A 114 19.79 -15.07 -18.49
CA LEU A 114 18.98 -15.75 -17.48
C LEU A 114 17.74 -14.91 -17.24
N CYS A 115 16.55 -15.47 -17.44
CA CYS A 115 15.29 -14.79 -17.18
C CYS A 115 14.68 -15.26 -15.86
N ASN A 116 13.86 -14.41 -15.23
CA ASN A 116 12.99 -14.85 -14.16
C ASN A 116 11.80 -15.61 -14.73
N VAL A 117 11.67 -16.85 -14.34
CA VAL A 117 10.62 -17.71 -14.85
C VAL A 117 9.83 -18.34 -13.72
N TYR A 118 8.52 -18.30 -13.88
CA TYR A 118 7.58 -18.87 -12.92
C TYR A 118 6.74 -19.95 -13.59
N GLY A 119 6.63 -21.08 -12.92
CA GLY A 119 5.63 -22.10 -13.22
C GLY A 119 4.35 -21.79 -12.46
N VAL A 120 3.24 -21.66 -13.19
CA VAL A 120 1.95 -21.29 -12.61
C VAL A 120 0.82 -22.20 -13.06
N GLU A 121 -0.28 -22.24 -12.30
CA GLU A 121 -1.49 -22.99 -12.60
C GLU A 121 -2.64 -22.05 -12.96
N HIS A 122 -3.74 -22.64 -13.41
CA HIS A 122 -4.95 -21.93 -13.84
C HIS A 122 -5.42 -20.85 -12.85
N ALA A 123 -5.33 -21.11 -11.54
CA ALA A 123 -5.82 -20.21 -10.51
C ALA A 123 -5.10 -18.84 -10.48
N ILE A 124 -3.89 -18.75 -11.01
CA ILE A 124 -3.14 -17.49 -11.09
C ILE A 124 -3.66 -16.61 -12.24
N LEU A 125 -4.09 -17.19 -13.35
CA LEU A 125 -4.43 -16.46 -14.58
C LEU A 125 -5.54 -15.40 -14.37
N PRO A 126 -6.64 -15.68 -13.66
CA PRO A 126 -7.67 -14.68 -13.40
C PRO A 126 -7.23 -13.51 -12.51
N LYS A 127 -6.07 -13.64 -11.86
CA LYS A 127 -5.50 -12.61 -10.95
C LYS A 127 -4.53 -11.66 -11.66
N LEU A 128 -4.24 -11.92 -12.95
CA LEU A 128 -3.38 -11.07 -13.78
C LEU A 128 -4.18 -9.95 -14.44
N ASN A 129 -3.53 -8.80 -14.63
CA ASN A 129 -4.08 -7.69 -15.38
C ASN A 129 -3.51 -7.76 -16.82
N PHE A 130 -4.29 -8.29 -17.76
CA PHE A 130 -3.87 -8.39 -19.14
C PHE A 130 -3.88 -7.05 -19.85
N ILE A 131 -2.79 -6.74 -20.55
CA ILE A 131 -2.61 -5.50 -21.32
C ILE A 131 -2.89 -5.74 -22.80
N GLU A 132 -2.35 -6.85 -23.34
CA GLU A 132 -2.58 -7.23 -24.73
C GLU A 132 -2.42 -8.73 -24.93
N GLY A 133 -2.84 -9.23 -26.11
CA GLY A 133 -2.78 -10.64 -26.47
C GLY A 133 -4.05 -11.42 -26.11
N GLU A 134 -3.93 -12.70 -25.84
CA GLU A 134 -5.06 -13.55 -25.44
C GLU A 134 -5.47 -13.23 -23.99
N THR A 135 -6.73 -12.91 -23.79
CA THR A 135 -7.30 -12.54 -22.48
C THR A 135 -8.38 -13.52 -21.99
N ASP A 136 -8.83 -14.43 -22.82
CA ASP A 136 -9.74 -15.50 -22.42
C ASP A 136 -8.99 -16.54 -21.58
N ILE A 137 -9.33 -16.61 -20.30
CA ILE A 137 -8.63 -17.44 -19.32
C ILE A 137 -8.63 -18.94 -19.70
N GLN A 138 -9.72 -19.43 -20.27
CA GLN A 138 -9.80 -20.87 -20.66
C GLN A 138 -8.90 -21.17 -21.84
N ARG A 139 -8.88 -20.29 -22.83
CA ARG A 139 -7.97 -20.42 -23.99
C ARG A 139 -6.53 -20.28 -23.55
N LEU A 140 -6.23 -19.27 -22.72
CA LEU A 140 -4.90 -19.02 -22.22
C LEU A 140 -4.35 -20.23 -21.44
N ASP A 141 -5.16 -20.80 -20.55
CA ASP A 141 -4.80 -22.02 -19.82
C ASP A 141 -4.52 -23.21 -20.78
N SER A 142 -5.34 -23.35 -21.82
CA SER A 142 -5.11 -24.36 -22.86
C SER A 142 -3.81 -24.14 -23.63
N TYR A 143 -3.50 -22.90 -24.01
CA TYR A 143 -2.24 -22.53 -24.66
C TYR A 143 -1.04 -22.82 -23.77
N LEU A 144 -1.07 -22.41 -22.51
CA LEU A 144 0.03 -22.67 -21.56
C LEU A 144 0.22 -24.19 -21.33
N LYS A 145 -0.86 -24.95 -21.19
CA LYS A 145 -0.81 -26.42 -21.04
C LYS A 145 -0.24 -27.13 -22.24
N SER A 146 -0.33 -26.56 -23.43
CA SER A 146 0.35 -27.11 -24.63
C SER A 146 1.87 -27.07 -24.51
N GLY A 147 2.38 -26.18 -23.65
CA GLY A 147 3.80 -25.95 -23.44
C GLY A 147 4.49 -25.18 -24.56
N ASN A 148 3.75 -24.63 -25.53
CA ASN A 148 4.31 -23.87 -26.66
C ASN A 148 4.19 -22.36 -26.48
N TYR A 149 3.58 -21.91 -25.37
CA TYR A 149 3.29 -20.51 -25.11
C TYR A 149 3.68 -20.11 -23.71
N ILE A 150 4.05 -18.85 -23.58
CA ILE A 150 4.39 -18.18 -22.33
C ILE A 150 3.69 -16.83 -22.25
N ILE A 151 3.56 -16.28 -21.05
CA ILE A 151 3.09 -14.92 -20.80
C ILE A 151 4.27 -14.11 -20.33
N GLU A 152 4.48 -12.92 -20.90
CA GLU A 152 5.42 -11.98 -20.35
C GLU A 152 4.72 -11.09 -19.31
N ILE A 153 5.37 -10.96 -18.16
CA ILE A 153 4.87 -10.17 -17.03
C ILE A 153 5.75 -8.94 -16.87
N SER A 154 5.12 -7.77 -16.80
CA SER A 154 5.77 -6.55 -16.36
C SER A 154 5.39 -6.26 -14.91
N ALA A 155 6.39 -6.13 -14.04
CA ALA A 155 6.19 -5.60 -12.71
C ALA A 155 6.09 -4.08 -12.81
N ILE A 156 4.95 -3.51 -12.44
CA ILE A 156 4.73 -2.08 -12.54
C ILE A 156 4.85 -1.42 -11.19
N ASN A 157 5.61 -0.33 -11.16
CA ASN A 157 5.41 0.71 -10.17
C ASN A 157 4.07 1.42 -10.48
N PRO A 158 3.17 1.68 -9.53
CA PRO A 158 1.83 2.22 -9.79
C PRO A 158 1.75 3.50 -10.65
N ASN A 159 2.87 4.17 -10.87
CA ASN A 159 2.97 5.42 -11.62
C ASN A 159 3.73 5.28 -12.95
N GLU A 160 4.12 4.08 -13.34
CA GLU A 160 4.88 3.82 -14.57
C GLU A 160 4.03 3.02 -15.56
N SER A 161 4.26 3.22 -16.85
CA SER A 161 3.67 2.38 -17.88
C SER A 161 4.38 1.02 -17.90
N PRO A 162 3.64 -0.09 -18.12
CA PRO A 162 4.27 -1.39 -18.25
C PRO A 162 5.19 -1.43 -19.48
N GLU A 163 6.37 -1.98 -19.28
CA GLU A 163 7.32 -2.23 -20.36
C GLU A 163 7.46 -3.72 -20.59
N PHE A 164 7.43 -4.12 -21.87
CA PHE A 164 7.59 -5.49 -22.31
C PHE A 164 8.74 -5.56 -23.32
N LEU A 165 9.62 -6.52 -23.10
CA LEU A 165 10.84 -6.67 -23.90
C LEU A 165 10.62 -7.55 -25.13
N CYS A 166 9.65 -8.48 -25.06
CA CYS A 166 9.31 -9.35 -26.17
C CYS A 166 8.00 -8.87 -26.80
N PRO A 167 7.98 -8.49 -28.08
CA PRO A 167 6.73 -8.26 -28.80
C PRO A 167 5.77 -9.44 -28.73
N LEU A 168 4.47 -9.14 -28.82
CA LEU A 168 3.45 -10.20 -28.86
C LEU A 168 3.69 -11.16 -30.03
N ASN A 169 3.52 -12.45 -29.78
CA ASN A 169 3.82 -13.56 -30.69
C ASN A 169 5.30 -13.72 -31.08
N GLN A 170 6.22 -13.04 -30.42
CA GLN A 170 7.63 -13.30 -30.61
C GLN A 170 7.98 -14.70 -30.14
N GLU A 171 8.84 -15.35 -30.91
CA GLU A 171 9.45 -16.63 -30.54
C GLU A 171 10.60 -16.40 -29.56
N VAL A 172 10.58 -17.16 -28.48
CA VAL A 172 11.64 -17.22 -27.47
C VAL A 172 12.24 -18.62 -27.51
N SER A 173 13.52 -18.70 -27.81
CA SER A 173 14.23 -19.95 -27.81
C SER A 173 14.84 -20.27 -26.46
N ILE A 174 14.55 -21.44 -25.93
CA ILE A 174 15.04 -21.94 -24.64
C ILE A 174 16.19 -22.90 -24.89
N TYR A 175 17.29 -22.70 -24.21
CA TYR A 175 18.47 -23.53 -24.26
C TYR A 175 18.70 -24.24 -22.93
N LYS A 176 19.18 -25.47 -22.99
CA LYS A 176 19.57 -26.28 -21.83
C LYS A 176 21.00 -26.74 -22.00
N ASN A 177 21.88 -26.27 -21.09
CA ASN A 177 23.35 -26.51 -21.23
C ASN A 177 23.90 -26.04 -22.58
N GLY A 178 23.46 -24.92 -23.10
CA GLY A 178 23.88 -24.36 -24.37
C GLY A 178 23.28 -25.06 -25.63
N ILE A 179 22.47 -26.09 -25.45
CA ILE A 179 21.83 -26.83 -26.54
C ILE A 179 20.39 -26.35 -26.70
N PRO A 180 19.92 -26.04 -27.94
CA PRO A 180 18.52 -25.70 -28.17
C PRO A 180 17.59 -26.79 -27.64
N TYR A 181 16.69 -26.37 -26.72
CA TYR A 181 15.72 -27.30 -26.10
C TYR A 181 14.34 -27.16 -26.71
N LYS A 182 13.82 -25.91 -26.76
CA LYS A 182 12.46 -25.63 -27.22
C LYS A 182 12.31 -24.16 -27.61
N THR A 183 11.43 -23.90 -28.60
CA THR A 183 10.96 -22.54 -28.90
C THR A 183 9.52 -22.41 -28.48
N VAL A 184 9.20 -21.29 -27.86
CA VAL A 184 7.86 -20.92 -27.34
C VAL A 184 7.50 -19.54 -27.84
N SER A 185 6.20 -19.20 -27.85
CA SER A 185 5.74 -17.88 -28.28
C SER A 185 5.12 -17.11 -27.12
N VAL A 186 5.33 -15.81 -27.07
CA VAL A 186 4.67 -14.91 -26.13
C VAL A 186 3.21 -14.70 -26.57
N ILE A 187 2.25 -15.25 -25.82
CA ILE A 187 0.82 -15.22 -26.18
C ILE A 187 0.05 -14.04 -25.60
N ALA A 188 0.53 -13.50 -24.49
CA ALA A 188 -0.08 -12.37 -23.82
C ALA A 188 0.95 -11.57 -23.01
N HIS A 189 0.65 -10.31 -22.85
CA HIS A 189 1.32 -9.41 -21.92
C HIS A 189 0.40 -9.09 -20.74
N ALA A 190 0.90 -9.25 -19.54
CA ALA A 190 0.15 -8.98 -18.34
C ALA A 190 1.00 -8.25 -17.30
N THR A 191 0.32 -7.61 -16.35
CA THR A 191 0.95 -6.98 -15.21
C THR A 191 0.44 -7.59 -13.92
N VAL A 192 1.28 -7.53 -12.92
CA VAL A 192 0.89 -7.73 -11.53
C VAL A 192 1.05 -6.41 -10.81
N ASP A 193 0.13 -6.07 -9.91
CA ASP A 193 0.30 -4.86 -9.10
C ASP A 193 1.62 -4.95 -8.35
N PHE A 194 2.38 -3.86 -8.37
CA PHE A 194 3.62 -3.78 -7.63
C PHE A 194 3.34 -4.00 -6.15
N SER A 195 4.00 -4.95 -5.55
CA SER A 195 3.88 -5.24 -4.14
C SER A 195 5.09 -4.65 -3.41
N LEU A 196 4.83 -3.77 -2.46
CA LEU A 196 5.85 -3.30 -1.52
C LEU A 196 6.24 -4.39 -0.51
N VAL A 197 5.47 -5.46 -0.45
CA VAL A 197 5.70 -6.59 0.43
C VAL A 197 6.03 -7.80 -0.41
N GLU A 198 7.05 -8.50 -0.02
CA GLU A 198 7.58 -9.71 -0.64
C GLU A 198 6.61 -10.87 -0.48
N SER A 199 5.46 -10.80 -1.14
CA SER A 199 4.53 -11.91 -1.21
C SER A 199 4.93 -12.85 -2.35
N PRO A 200 5.29 -14.09 -2.09
CA PRO A 200 5.69 -15.04 -3.12
C PRO A 200 4.64 -15.23 -4.21
N GLY A 201 3.37 -15.08 -3.85
CA GLY A 201 2.25 -15.27 -4.81
C GLY A 201 2.11 -14.15 -5.82
N LYS A 202 2.66 -12.97 -5.57
CA LYS A 202 2.48 -11.78 -6.40
C LYS A 202 3.77 -11.04 -6.73
N ASN A 203 4.82 -11.29 -5.98
CA ASN A 203 6.07 -10.56 -6.14
C ASN A 203 6.92 -11.12 -7.27
N VAL A 204 6.68 -10.60 -8.45
CA VAL A 204 7.54 -10.78 -9.63
C VAL A 204 8.48 -9.60 -9.82
N GLY A 205 8.51 -8.71 -8.81
CA GLY A 205 9.21 -7.44 -8.90
C GLY A 205 10.72 -7.55 -8.94
N TYR A 206 11.31 -6.42 -9.09
CA TYR A 206 12.73 -6.09 -9.25
C TYR A 206 13.67 -7.26 -9.11
N THR A 207 14.22 -7.64 -10.20
CA THR A 207 14.96 -8.89 -10.40
C THR A 207 16.41 -8.64 -10.02
N ASP A 208 17.07 -9.65 -9.44
CA ASP A 208 18.53 -9.71 -9.38
C ASP A 208 19.17 -9.70 -10.78
N VAL A 209 18.34 -9.80 -11.82
CA VAL A 209 18.75 -9.80 -13.22
C VAL A 209 18.65 -8.40 -13.81
N GLY A 210 18.13 -7.43 -13.03
CA GLY A 210 17.96 -6.05 -13.43
C GLY A 210 16.79 -5.79 -14.39
N GLY A 211 16.51 -4.53 -14.71
CA GLY A 211 15.32 -4.09 -15.41
C GLY A 211 15.17 -4.54 -16.87
N ASP A 212 16.18 -5.17 -17.48
CA ASP A 212 16.20 -5.51 -18.91
C ASP A 212 16.02 -7.01 -19.21
N CYS A 213 15.56 -7.80 -18.24
CA CYS A 213 15.20 -9.19 -18.48
C CYS A 213 13.70 -9.41 -18.36
N PRO A 214 13.09 -10.09 -19.32
CA PRO A 214 11.68 -10.43 -19.25
C PRO A 214 11.39 -11.39 -18.10
N ILE A 215 10.18 -11.29 -17.56
CA ILE A 215 9.65 -12.22 -16.58
C ILE A 215 8.62 -13.09 -17.30
N PHE A 216 8.82 -14.38 -17.28
CA PHE A 216 7.96 -15.32 -18.00
C PHE A 216 7.12 -16.17 -17.05
N TYR A 217 5.83 -16.26 -17.33
CA TYR A 217 4.95 -17.27 -16.77
C TYR A 217 4.72 -18.37 -17.77
N MET A 218 4.91 -19.61 -17.32
CA MET A 218 4.63 -20.82 -18.09
C MET A 218 3.81 -21.82 -17.27
N SER A 219 3.27 -22.86 -17.90
CA SER A 219 2.57 -23.90 -17.14
C SER A 219 3.51 -24.65 -16.20
N ASN A 220 3.00 -25.06 -15.02
CA ASN A 220 3.76 -25.88 -14.08
C ASN A 220 4.34 -27.14 -14.73
N LYS A 221 3.61 -27.75 -15.66
CA LYS A 221 4.09 -28.93 -16.38
C LYS A 221 5.37 -28.62 -17.16
N MET A 222 5.35 -27.56 -17.98
CA MET A 222 6.50 -27.16 -18.77
C MET A 222 7.67 -26.74 -17.86
N PHE A 223 7.39 -26.00 -16.79
CA PHE A 223 8.42 -25.57 -15.85
C PHE A 223 9.14 -26.77 -15.20
N ARG A 224 8.39 -27.76 -14.72
CA ARG A 224 8.93 -28.97 -14.10
C ARG A 224 9.75 -29.84 -15.07
N GLU A 225 9.33 -29.93 -16.33
CA GLU A 225 10.07 -30.62 -17.36
C GLU A 225 11.40 -29.92 -17.70
N LEU A 226 11.36 -28.56 -17.74
CA LEU A 226 12.53 -27.74 -18.05
C LEU A 226 13.58 -27.80 -16.95
N TYR A 227 13.16 -27.62 -15.68
CA TYR A 227 14.02 -27.55 -14.51
C TYR A 227 14.18 -28.91 -13.77
N ASN A 228 13.85 -30.03 -14.41
CA ASN A 228 14.00 -31.39 -13.85
C ASN A 228 13.27 -31.58 -12.51
N ASP A 229 11.96 -31.29 -12.47
CA ASP A 229 11.09 -31.46 -11.32
C ASP A 229 11.51 -30.63 -10.10
N PRO A 230 11.52 -29.31 -10.24
CA PRO A 230 11.91 -28.41 -9.16
C PRO A 230 10.92 -28.44 -8.00
N ALA A 231 11.38 -27.96 -6.86
CA ALA A 231 10.55 -27.85 -5.68
C ALA A 231 9.60 -26.64 -5.75
N ILE A 232 8.48 -26.74 -5.04
CA ILE A 232 7.47 -25.67 -4.94
C ILE A 232 8.07 -24.49 -4.16
N MET A 233 8.04 -23.29 -4.72
CA MET A 233 8.43 -22.07 -4.02
C MET A 233 7.39 -21.67 -3.00
N SER A 234 6.14 -21.59 -3.44
CA SER A 234 5.01 -21.22 -2.57
C SER A 234 3.72 -21.92 -3.01
N TYR A 235 2.80 -22.01 -2.07
CA TYR A 235 1.45 -22.49 -2.29
C TYR A 235 0.46 -21.41 -1.94
N VAL A 236 -0.41 -21.07 -2.88
CA VAL A 236 -1.44 -20.02 -2.72
C VAL A 236 -2.82 -20.61 -2.90
N PHE A 237 -3.79 -20.11 -2.15
CA PHE A 237 -5.17 -20.61 -2.25
C PHE A 237 -6.17 -19.66 -1.62
N ASP A 238 -7.43 -19.80 -2.04
CA ASP A 238 -8.60 -19.16 -1.45
C ASP A 238 -9.37 -20.17 -0.58
N VAL A 239 -10.19 -19.67 0.34
CA VAL A 239 -11.12 -20.46 1.14
C VAL A 239 -12.47 -19.74 1.25
N GLU A 240 -13.54 -20.47 1.53
CA GLU A 240 -14.80 -19.83 1.88
C GLU A 240 -14.67 -19.11 3.24
N LYS A 241 -15.35 -17.96 3.37
CA LYS A 241 -15.25 -17.12 4.59
C LYS A 241 -15.53 -17.87 5.89
N GLU A 242 -16.43 -18.84 5.84
CA GLU A 242 -16.78 -19.67 7.01
C GLU A 242 -15.63 -20.57 7.48
N HIS A 243 -14.74 -20.94 6.57
CA HIS A 243 -13.59 -21.81 6.85
C HIS A 243 -12.28 -21.04 7.14
N PHE A 244 -12.30 -19.72 7.00
CA PHE A 244 -11.09 -18.88 7.12
C PHE A 244 -10.39 -19.05 8.47
N LEU A 245 -11.14 -18.99 9.58
CA LEU A 245 -10.55 -19.13 10.92
C LEU A 245 -9.93 -20.53 11.14
N ALA A 246 -10.61 -21.58 10.72
CA ALA A 246 -10.10 -22.94 10.83
C ALA A 246 -8.85 -23.15 9.96
N ALA A 247 -8.83 -22.57 8.75
CA ALA A 247 -7.67 -22.58 7.89
C ALA A 247 -6.48 -21.84 8.53
N ASN A 248 -6.73 -20.68 9.09
CA ASN A 248 -5.71 -19.88 9.76
C ASN A 248 -5.10 -20.60 10.97
N GLU A 249 -5.93 -21.24 11.81
CA GLU A 249 -5.47 -22.03 12.95
C GLU A 249 -4.65 -23.23 12.50
N TYR A 250 -5.09 -23.95 11.47
CA TYR A 250 -4.38 -25.11 10.94
C TYR A 250 -3.01 -24.73 10.38
N ILE A 251 -2.94 -23.71 9.52
CA ILE A 251 -1.69 -23.29 8.90
C ILE A 251 -0.71 -22.77 9.96
N ASN A 252 -1.21 -22.01 10.94
CA ASN A 252 -0.40 -21.53 12.06
C ASN A 252 0.21 -22.67 12.91
N SER A 253 -0.40 -23.85 12.87
CA SER A 253 0.14 -25.05 13.52
C SER A 253 1.31 -25.70 12.77
N LEU A 254 1.51 -25.34 11.49
CA LEU A 254 2.57 -25.86 10.64
C LEU A 254 3.89 -25.13 10.94
N ASN A 255 4.71 -25.65 11.84
CA ASN A 255 5.96 -25.03 12.28
C ASN A 255 7.08 -24.97 11.20
N SER A 256 6.88 -25.60 10.06
CA SER A 256 7.90 -25.74 9.01
C SER A 256 7.78 -24.73 7.88
N VAL A 257 6.73 -23.93 7.87
CA VAL A 257 6.43 -22.90 6.88
C VAL A 257 5.98 -21.62 7.58
N GLU A 258 6.10 -20.52 6.86
CA GLU A 258 5.50 -19.24 7.21
C GLU A 258 4.33 -18.98 6.27
N TYR A 259 3.38 -18.17 6.69
CA TYR A 259 2.28 -17.79 5.85
C TYR A 259 1.88 -16.33 6.05
N THR A 260 1.28 -15.77 5.03
CA THR A 260 0.52 -14.53 5.16
C THR A 260 -0.91 -14.77 4.68
N SER A 261 -1.84 -13.98 5.19
CA SER A 261 -3.21 -14.03 4.71
C SER A 261 -3.77 -12.62 4.49
N SER A 262 -4.77 -12.52 3.64
CA SER A 262 -5.48 -11.27 3.36
C SER A 262 -5.99 -10.61 4.65
N GLU A 263 -6.45 -11.41 5.62
CA GLU A 263 -6.93 -10.91 6.91
C GLU A 263 -5.80 -10.43 7.83
N ILE A 264 -4.66 -11.15 7.92
CA ILE A 264 -3.49 -10.70 8.69
C ILE A 264 -2.98 -9.35 8.15
N LEU A 265 -2.90 -9.23 6.83
CA LEU A 265 -2.52 -7.97 6.19
C LEU A 265 -3.52 -6.85 6.51
N ALA A 266 -4.81 -7.14 6.41
CA ALA A 266 -5.87 -6.18 6.74
C ALA A 266 -5.81 -5.78 8.23
N GLN A 267 -5.62 -6.72 9.15
CA GLN A 267 -5.47 -6.44 10.59
C GLN A 267 -4.25 -5.58 10.88
N THR A 268 -3.11 -5.88 10.26
CA THR A 268 -1.87 -5.10 10.40
C THR A 268 -2.07 -3.66 9.95
N MET A 269 -2.70 -3.48 8.79
CA MET A 269 -2.98 -2.14 8.27
C MET A 269 -4.05 -1.39 9.05
N ASN A 270 -5.06 -2.09 9.56
CA ASN A 270 -6.03 -1.50 10.48
C ASN A 270 -5.37 -1.07 11.80
N GLY A 271 -4.42 -1.84 12.32
CA GLY A 271 -3.61 -1.47 13.49
C GLY A 271 -2.77 -0.20 13.23
N LEU A 272 -2.13 -0.10 12.08
CA LEU A 272 -1.41 1.10 11.65
C LEU A 272 -2.35 2.31 11.54
N LYS A 273 -3.51 2.13 10.91
CA LYS A 273 -4.56 3.15 10.78
C LYS A 273 -5.03 3.66 12.14
N GLN A 274 -5.28 2.74 13.09
CA GLN A 274 -5.64 3.10 14.47
C GLN A 274 -4.53 3.89 15.16
N THR A 275 -3.28 3.47 15.03
CA THR A 275 -2.12 4.16 15.61
C THR A 275 -2.00 5.59 15.09
N ILE A 276 -2.11 5.78 13.77
CA ILE A 276 -2.10 7.11 13.13
C ILE A 276 -3.28 7.96 13.63
N PHE A 277 -4.47 7.36 13.76
CA PHE A 277 -5.66 8.05 14.27
C PHE A 277 -5.47 8.52 15.73
N ILE A 278 -4.93 7.67 16.59
CA ILE A 278 -4.68 8.01 18.00
C ILE A 278 -3.63 9.11 18.13
N ILE A 279 -2.48 8.97 17.47
CA ILE A 279 -1.39 9.95 17.54
C ILE A 279 -1.84 11.29 16.94
N GLY A 280 -2.44 11.27 15.75
CA GLY A 280 -2.97 12.47 15.10
C GLY A 280 -4.09 13.12 15.90
N GLY A 281 -4.96 12.32 16.50
CA GLY A 281 -6.03 12.78 17.38
C GLY A 281 -5.50 13.45 18.64
N LEU A 282 -4.48 12.89 19.29
CA LEU A 282 -3.83 13.51 20.46
C LEU A 282 -3.19 14.85 20.11
N ILE A 283 -2.45 14.94 19.01
CA ILE A 283 -1.84 16.18 18.54
C ILE A 283 -2.93 17.21 18.23
N GLY A 284 -3.98 16.80 17.50
CA GLY A 284 -5.12 17.66 17.16
C GLY A 284 -5.85 18.15 18.42
N PHE A 285 -6.05 17.28 19.40
CA PHE A 285 -6.66 17.65 20.68
C PHE A 285 -5.81 18.66 21.45
N LEU A 286 -4.50 18.48 21.52
CA LEU A 286 -3.59 19.42 22.18
C LEU A 286 -3.62 20.79 21.50
N LEU A 287 -3.47 20.85 20.19
CA LEU A 287 -3.51 22.11 19.44
C LEU A 287 -4.88 22.79 19.53
N GLY A 288 -5.97 22.02 19.44
CA GLY A 288 -7.32 22.50 19.62
C GLY A 288 -7.55 23.06 21.01
N SER A 289 -7.05 22.40 22.05
CA SER A 289 -7.14 22.87 23.43
C SER A 289 -6.41 24.22 23.63
N ILE A 290 -5.21 24.36 23.04
CA ILE A 290 -4.47 25.63 23.07
C ILE A 290 -5.28 26.73 22.37
N GLY A 291 -5.88 26.45 21.23
CA GLY A 291 -6.73 27.36 20.47
C GLY A 291 -7.97 27.81 21.31
N LEU A 292 -8.65 26.86 21.96
CA LEU A 292 -9.80 27.12 22.81
C LEU A 292 -9.43 27.95 24.06
N VAL A 293 -8.30 27.69 24.68
CA VAL A 293 -7.79 28.48 25.82
C VAL A 293 -7.50 29.91 25.37
N ASN A 294 -6.82 30.10 24.22
CA ASN A 294 -6.56 31.43 23.69
C ASN A 294 -7.84 32.20 23.35
N PHE A 295 -8.80 31.53 22.71
CA PHE A 295 -10.11 32.10 22.41
C PHE A 295 -10.86 32.51 23.69
N SER A 296 -10.87 31.62 24.69
CA SER A 296 -11.47 31.92 26.00
C SER A 296 -10.79 33.10 26.69
N ASN A 297 -9.47 33.19 26.64
CA ASN A 297 -8.70 34.28 27.22
C ASN A 297 -9.01 35.63 26.56
N ILE A 298 -9.19 35.69 25.25
CA ILE A 298 -9.60 36.89 24.51
C ILE A 298 -10.96 37.37 25.01
N ILE A 299 -11.94 36.46 25.13
CA ILE A 299 -13.29 36.80 25.63
C ILE A 299 -13.24 37.27 27.06
N ILE A 300 -12.54 36.57 27.97
CA ILE A 300 -12.42 36.90 29.39
C ILE A 300 -11.77 38.29 29.57
N THR A 301 -10.66 38.53 28.85
CA THR A 301 -9.94 39.80 28.88
C THR A 301 -10.80 40.95 28.37
N GLY A 302 -11.55 40.71 27.27
CA GLY A 302 -12.53 41.68 26.74
C GLY A 302 -13.59 42.05 27.77
N ILE A 303 -14.14 41.08 28.49
CA ILE A 303 -15.12 41.32 29.58
C ILE A 303 -14.49 42.08 30.73
N ILE A 304 -13.26 41.73 31.16
CA ILE A 304 -12.55 42.40 32.25
C ILE A 304 -12.29 43.87 31.90
N ASN A 305 -11.80 44.15 30.72
CA ASN A 305 -11.46 45.50 30.29
C ASN A 305 -12.70 46.40 30.16
N ARG A 306 -13.86 45.80 29.89
CA ARG A 306 -15.15 46.54 29.72
C ARG A 306 -16.07 46.49 30.95
N GLN A 307 -15.57 46.05 32.11
CA GLN A 307 -16.37 45.96 33.34
C GLN A 307 -17.03 47.28 33.74
N ARG A 308 -16.36 48.43 33.52
CA ARG A 308 -16.90 49.76 33.78
C ARG A 308 -18.05 50.10 32.83
N GLU A 309 -17.90 49.80 31.55
CA GLU A 309 -18.97 49.99 30.55
C GLU A 309 -20.23 49.22 30.97
N PHE A 310 -20.05 47.94 31.33
CA PHE A 310 -21.19 47.12 31.80
C PHE A 310 -21.81 47.64 33.09
N ALA A 311 -21.01 48.12 34.03
CA ALA A 311 -21.52 48.73 35.26
C ALA A 311 -22.29 50.04 34.97
N THR A 312 -21.82 50.84 34.01
CA THR A 312 -22.54 52.07 33.56
C THR A 312 -23.88 51.72 32.92
N LEU A 313 -23.91 50.70 32.02
CA LEU A 313 -25.13 50.21 31.37
C LEU A 313 -26.14 49.67 32.39
N GLU A 314 -25.68 48.92 33.40
CA GLU A 314 -26.53 48.46 34.50
C GLU A 314 -27.06 49.63 35.34
N SER A 315 -26.27 50.71 35.52
CA SER A 315 -26.68 51.92 36.28
C SER A 315 -27.72 52.76 35.54
N ILE A 316 -27.75 52.76 34.23
CA ILE A 316 -28.74 53.45 33.38
C ILE A 316 -30.03 52.60 33.24
N GLY A 317 -30.06 51.37 33.79
CA GLY A 317 -31.29 50.59 33.87
C GLY A 317 -31.26 49.32 33.00
N MET A 318 -30.14 48.98 32.42
CA MET A 318 -29.98 47.72 31.67
C MET A 318 -30.05 46.54 32.63
N THR A 319 -30.88 45.55 32.33
CA THR A 319 -31.01 44.35 33.15
C THR A 319 -29.80 43.42 33.00
N LYS A 320 -29.50 42.65 34.06
CA LYS A 320 -28.42 41.65 34.04
C LYS A 320 -28.54 40.68 32.88
N LYS A 321 -29.78 40.33 32.45
CA LYS A 321 -30.04 39.43 31.31
C LYS A 321 -29.66 40.10 30.00
N GLN A 322 -29.92 41.38 29.82
CA GLN A 322 -29.56 42.13 28.61
C GLN A 322 -28.06 42.26 28.46
N VAL A 323 -27.30 42.57 29.55
CA VAL A 323 -25.84 42.60 29.51
C VAL A 323 -25.26 41.23 29.18
N ASN A 324 -25.88 40.17 29.73
CA ASN A 324 -25.46 38.79 29.41
C ASN A 324 -25.66 38.46 27.92
N ASN A 325 -26.83 38.76 27.39
CA ASN A 325 -27.13 38.53 25.97
C ASN A 325 -26.21 39.33 25.05
N LEU A 326 -25.87 40.56 25.41
CA LEU A 326 -24.93 41.39 24.65
C LEU A 326 -23.56 40.74 24.57
N THR A 327 -23.03 40.26 25.69
CA THR A 327 -21.70 39.64 25.73
C THR A 327 -21.67 38.27 25.04
N VAL A 328 -22.76 37.49 25.13
CA VAL A 328 -22.90 36.23 24.40
C VAL A 328 -22.99 36.47 22.89
N LEU A 329 -23.74 37.50 22.46
CA LEU A 329 -23.80 37.89 21.05
C LEU A 329 -22.44 38.34 20.52
N GLU A 330 -21.65 39.06 21.30
CA GLU A 330 -20.28 39.43 20.97
C GLU A 330 -19.38 38.20 20.82
N GLY A 331 -19.47 37.25 21.75
CA GLY A 331 -18.77 35.96 21.65
C GLY A 331 -19.16 35.16 20.40
N LEU A 332 -20.46 35.10 20.09
CA LEU A 332 -20.94 34.45 18.84
C LEU A 332 -20.48 35.16 17.59
N PHE A 333 -20.37 36.51 17.62
CA PHE A 333 -19.79 37.24 16.48
C PHE A 333 -18.33 36.88 16.23
N TYR A 334 -17.51 36.76 17.29
CA TYR A 334 -16.15 36.25 17.16
C TYR A 334 -16.11 34.80 16.62
N ALA A 335 -16.99 33.94 17.15
CA ALA A 335 -17.11 32.57 16.65
C ALA A 335 -17.50 32.53 15.16
N LEU A 336 -18.43 33.38 14.73
CA LEU A 336 -18.84 33.53 13.34
C LEU A 336 -17.64 33.91 12.42
N MET A 337 -16.84 34.88 12.84
CA MET A 337 -15.65 35.32 12.13
C MET A 337 -14.61 34.24 12.03
N ILE A 338 -14.37 33.48 13.11
CA ILE A 338 -13.47 32.32 13.10
C ILE A 338 -13.97 31.24 12.14
N CYS A 339 -15.29 30.94 12.17
CA CYS A 339 -15.88 29.96 11.28
C CYS A 339 -15.85 30.40 9.82
N LEU A 340 -16.09 31.69 9.52
CA LEU A 340 -16.07 32.23 8.16
C LEU A 340 -14.67 32.21 7.52
N VAL A 341 -13.62 32.34 8.30
CA VAL A 341 -12.24 32.39 7.79
C VAL A 341 -11.53 31.03 8.04
N GLY A 342 -11.63 30.52 9.26
CA GLY A 342 -10.90 29.34 9.71
C GLY A 342 -11.38 28.05 9.02
N LEU A 343 -12.69 27.81 8.95
CA LEU A 343 -13.20 26.58 8.35
C LEU A 343 -12.92 26.48 6.83
N PRO A 344 -13.12 27.52 6.01
CA PRO A 344 -12.71 27.48 4.62
C PRO A 344 -11.20 27.31 4.43
N LEU A 345 -10.39 27.97 5.25
CA LEU A 345 -8.94 27.83 5.20
C LEU A 345 -8.51 26.41 5.56
N SER A 346 -9.06 25.83 6.63
CA SER A 346 -8.83 24.42 7.00
C SER A 346 -9.26 23.46 5.88
N TYR A 347 -10.38 23.73 5.22
CA TYR A 347 -10.85 22.95 4.08
C TYR A 347 -9.87 23.03 2.89
N ILE A 348 -9.42 24.23 2.54
CA ILE A 348 -8.44 24.43 1.46
C ILE A 348 -7.14 23.70 1.78
N ILE A 349 -6.59 23.87 2.98
CA ILE A 349 -5.36 23.19 3.40
C ILE A 349 -5.52 21.67 3.31
N SER A 350 -6.64 21.16 3.80
CA SER A 350 -6.93 19.71 3.78
C SER A 350 -7.03 19.14 2.36
N ASN A 351 -7.51 19.91 1.39
CA ASN A 351 -7.75 19.42 0.03
C ASN A 351 -6.66 19.78 -0.98
N THR A 352 -5.80 20.74 -0.67
CA THR A 352 -4.75 21.18 -1.60
C THR A 352 -3.36 20.90 -1.06
N VAL A 353 -3.08 21.30 0.18
CA VAL A 353 -1.73 21.20 0.76
C VAL A 353 -1.41 19.76 1.18
N ILE A 354 -2.31 19.14 1.95
CA ILE A 354 -2.07 17.78 2.44
C ILE A 354 -1.92 16.77 1.29
N PRO A 355 -2.77 16.74 0.24
CA PRO A 355 -2.59 15.84 -0.88
C PRO A 355 -1.25 15.97 -1.61
N VAL A 356 -0.69 17.19 -1.70
CA VAL A 356 0.62 17.39 -2.33
C VAL A 356 1.72 16.62 -1.61
N PHE A 357 1.66 16.51 -0.28
CA PHE A 357 2.63 15.75 0.49
C PHE A 357 2.40 14.23 0.44
N PHE A 358 1.16 13.79 0.27
CA PHE A 358 0.79 12.37 0.31
C PHE A 358 0.63 11.72 -1.07
N ASN A 359 0.51 12.51 -2.15
CA ASN A 359 0.48 11.99 -3.53
C ASN A 359 1.89 11.71 -4.08
N GLN A 360 2.85 11.44 -3.21
CA GLN A 360 4.17 10.95 -3.63
C GLN A 360 4.06 9.47 -4.03
N PRO A 361 4.85 9.01 -5.02
CA PRO A 361 4.85 7.61 -5.44
C PRO A 361 5.02 6.62 -4.30
N ASP A 362 5.89 6.96 -3.34
CA ASP A 362 6.17 6.12 -2.16
C ASP A 362 5.03 6.05 -1.14
N LEU A 363 4.04 6.94 -1.26
CA LEU A 363 2.90 7.04 -0.34
C LEU A 363 1.57 6.65 -0.99
N TRP A 364 1.62 5.81 -2.02
CA TRP A 364 0.49 5.35 -2.83
C TRP A 364 -0.65 4.67 -2.02
N LEU A 365 -0.34 4.19 -0.82
CA LEU A 365 -1.30 3.60 0.12
C LEU A 365 -2.25 4.64 0.76
N PHE A 366 -1.89 5.92 0.71
CA PHE A 366 -2.66 6.97 1.34
C PHE A 366 -3.62 7.61 0.34
N THR A 367 -4.90 7.30 0.45
CA THR A 367 -5.95 7.99 -0.30
C THR A 367 -6.61 9.02 0.59
N ILE A 368 -6.30 10.31 0.40
CA ILE A 368 -6.88 11.37 1.22
C ILE A 368 -8.33 11.60 0.79
N LYS A 369 -9.26 11.11 1.61
CA LYS A 369 -10.69 11.43 1.49
C LYS A 369 -11.00 12.61 2.40
N SER A 370 -11.26 13.76 1.81
CA SER A 370 -11.74 14.94 2.53
C SER A 370 -13.15 14.66 3.06
N THR A 371 -13.34 14.85 4.36
CA THR A 371 -14.65 14.79 4.99
C THR A 371 -14.99 16.14 5.60
N VAL A 372 -16.18 16.65 5.34
CA VAL A 372 -16.67 17.91 5.89
C VAL A 372 -17.09 17.75 7.36
N PHE A 373 -17.35 16.53 7.80
CA PHE A 373 -17.84 16.24 9.14
C PHE A 373 -16.97 16.79 10.29
N PRO A 374 -15.64 16.64 10.30
CA PRO A 374 -14.78 17.22 11.34
C PRO A 374 -14.86 18.74 11.41
N LEU A 375 -15.00 19.42 10.26
CA LEU A 375 -15.12 20.88 10.20
C LEU A 375 -16.43 21.36 10.82
N ILE A 376 -17.54 20.65 10.60
CA ILE A 376 -18.82 20.94 11.22
C ILE A 376 -18.71 20.78 12.75
N LEU A 377 -18.08 19.69 13.20
CA LEU A 377 -17.88 19.44 14.63
C LEU A 377 -17.04 20.54 15.28
N GLU A 378 -15.97 20.98 14.62
CA GLU A 378 -15.12 22.09 15.07
C GLU A 378 -15.93 23.38 15.21
N GLY A 379 -16.74 23.74 14.19
CA GLY A 379 -17.62 24.89 14.24
C GLY A 379 -18.63 24.85 15.40
N ILE A 380 -19.21 23.67 15.66
CA ILE A 380 -20.13 23.48 16.80
C ILE A 380 -19.40 23.70 18.12
N VAL A 381 -18.20 23.15 18.32
CA VAL A 381 -17.41 23.33 19.54
C VAL A 381 -17.06 24.79 19.75
N ILE A 382 -16.63 25.51 18.73
CA ILE A 382 -16.33 26.96 18.81
C ILE A 382 -17.58 27.76 19.25
N CYS A 383 -18.75 27.47 18.67
CA CYS A 383 -20.00 28.11 19.02
C CYS A 383 -20.41 27.83 20.49
N ILE A 384 -20.25 26.58 20.96
CA ILE A 384 -20.52 26.20 22.35
C ILE A 384 -19.63 26.98 23.30
N VAL A 385 -18.33 27.07 23.02
CA VAL A 385 -17.37 27.83 23.84
C VAL A 385 -17.69 29.32 23.84
N ALA A 386 -18.08 29.88 22.69
CA ALA A 386 -18.48 31.27 22.53
C ALA A 386 -19.71 31.67 23.38
N VAL A 387 -20.57 30.72 23.72
CA VAL A 387 -21.73 30.94 24.62
C VAL A 387 -21.35 30.71 26.10
N ILE A 388 -20.66 29.60 26.36
CA ILE A 388 -20.36 29.17 27.74
C ILE A 388 -19.36 30.11 28.42
N VAL A 389 -18.29 30.51 27.73
CA VAL A 389 -17.22 31.34 28.36
C VAL A 389 -17.70 32.71 28.79
N PRO A 390 -18.42 33.51 27.96
CA PRO A 390 -18.98 34.77 28.40
C PRO A 390 -19.95 34.62 29.57
N TYR A 391 -20.80 33.60 29.51
CA TYR A 391 -21.80 33.35 30.56
C TYR A 391 -21.15 33.07 31.92
N ILE A 392 -20.17 32.18 31.97
CA ILE A 392 -19.44 31.85 33.21
C ILE A 392 -18.65 33.06 33.70
N SER A 393 -17.93 33.75 32.79
CA SER A 393 -17.11 34.90 33.12
C SER A 393 -17.92 36.02 33.76
N LEU A 394 -19.05 36.41 33.16
CA LEU A 394 -19.93 37.40 33.71
C LEU A 394 -20.55 36.98 35.05
N HIS A 395 -20.92 35.72 35.21
CA HIS A 395 -21.43 35.19 36.47
C HIS A 395 -20.39 35.31 37.59
N TYR A 396 -19.13 35.00 37.29
CA TYR A 396 -18.04 35.15 38.26
C TYR A 396 -17.76 36.62 38.66
N PHE A 397 -17.69 37.52 37.68
CA PHE A 397 -17.39 38.93 37.91
C PHE A 397 -18.54 39.67 38.61
N ARG A 398 -19.77 39.21 38.50
CA ARG A 398 -20.94 39.82 39.18
C ARG A 398 -21.03 39.59 40.70
N LYS A 399 -20.14 38.78 41.27
CA LYS A 399 -20.04 38.61 42.72
C LYS A 399 -19.56 39.87 43.42
N SER A 400 -18.93 40.82 42.71
CA SER A 400 -18.58 42.14 43.23
C SER A 400 -19.73 43.17 43.02
N SER A 401 -19.95 44.08 43.97
CA SER A 401 -20.99 45.11 43.85
C SER A 401 -20.72 46.07 42.68
N ILE A 402 -21.80 46.68 42.13
CA ILE A 402 -21.70 47.66 41.04
C ILE A 402 -20.77 48.82 41.46
N VAL A 403 -20.88 49.33 42.70
CA VAL A 403 -20.02 50.41 43.26
C VAL A 403 -18.54 49.96 43.30
N ALA A 404 -18.26 48.69 43.66
CA ALA A 404 -16.90 48.21 43.70
C ALA A 404 -16.32 48.04 42.25
N ARG A 405 -17.17 47.76 41.28
CA ARG A 405 -16.76 47.64 39.85
C ARG A 405 -16.51 49.00 39.19
N LEU A 406 -17.26 50.03 39.59
CA LEU A 406 -17.03 51.42 39.16
C LEU A 406 -15.79 52.07 39.81
N ARG A 407 -15.41 51.58 40.99
CA ARG A 407 -14.31 52.14 41.83
C ARG A 407 -12.95 51.43 41.55
N LYS A 408 -12.94 50.38 40.81
CA LYS A 408 -11.74 49.54 40.49
C LYS A 408 -10.92 50.16 39.36
N ILE A 409 -10.42 51.38 39.63
CA ILE A 409 -9.43 52.07 38.82
C ILE A 409 -8.55 52.83 39.79
N GLU A 410 -7.52 52.17 40.18
CA GLU A 410 -6.17 52.69 40.47
C GLU A 410 -5.24 51.50 40.50
#